data_d2e1aa4a10ac7c5a9fe43a35d46f94d9
#
_entry.id   d2e1aa4a10ac7c5a9fe43a35d46f94d9
#
_cell.length_a   1.000
_cell.length_b   1.000
_cell.length_c   1.000
_cell.angle_alpha   90.00
_cell.angle_beta   90.00
_cell.angle_gamma   90.00
#
_symmetry.space_group_name_H-M   'P 1'
#
loop_
_entity.id
_entity.type
_entity.pdbx_description
1 polymer ?
#
loop_
_entity_poly.entity_id
_entity_poly.type
_entity_poly.pdbx_seq_one_letter_code
_entity_poly.pdbx_strand_id
1 'polypeptide(L)'
;MRKCTIRILYIFAISFLFYSAVWSQTTGKISGTVTDAQTGDPLAGANVIIEGTMMGAATDLNGSFFIINIPPGTYNLLVRMIGYENLKYENIHVSVNRTTNANMELKTAVIEGEEVVVQADRMVIKKDQTSTVRNVSSDQIEILPVENIEQVVSMQAGVVDGHFRGGRMTEVSYLVDGIEVTESFSGDSRAVDIEPEAVQDLEVITGTFNAEYGNAMSGIVNAVTKGGQSNFQGSFSVNTAEYLTTNDDIFIGLSEFNPIRNQDYKLQLSGPIWGDRITFFTNVRYQDNLNHLYGVRRFQVNDFSIYEADDPMFWYTEANGDSDYISLNGSKNISFMGKLTARPFNNFRVSFLYTLNDDKWKDYDHAFKYNPDGMAAGYRETDLYSFNINHMLSPSLFYELKLSYMDNYYGDYVFEDS
;
A
#
# COMPACT_ATOMS: atom_id res chain seq x y z
N MET A 1 7.59 24.54 -48.11
CA MET A 1 6.46 24.38 -47.20
C MET A 1 6.48 23.04 -46.40
N ARG A 2 6.69 21.87 -46.98
CA ARG A 2 6.69 20.56 -46.26
C ARG A 2 7.67 20.45 -45.08
N LYS A 3 8.87 21.03 -45.14
CA LYS A 3 9.87 20.94 -44.04
C LYS A 3 9.54 21.83 -42.84
N CYS A 4 8.75 22.89 -43.01
CA CYS A 4 8.31 23.77 -41.94
C CYS A 4 7.15 23.12 -41.13
N THR A 5 6.23 22.47 -41.83
CA THR A 5 5.08 21.76 -41.23
C THR A 5 5.52 20.59 -40.35
N ILE A 6 6.57 19.83 -40.77
CA ILE A 6 7.12 18.73 -40.03
C ILE A 6 7.79 19.21 -38.71
N ARG A 7 8.51 20.34 -38.77
CA ARG A 7 9.13 20.93 -37.57
C ARG A 7 8.10 21.44 -36.55
N ILE A 8 7.02 22.05 -37.06
CA ILE A 8 5.91 22.49 -36.20
C ILE A 8 5.19 21.28 -35.55
N LEU A 9 5.02 20.17 -36.29
CA LEU A 9 4.44 18.94 -35.75
C LEU A 9 5.33 18.31 -34.68
N TYR A 10 6.67 18.33 -34.86
CA TYR A 10 7.61 17.85 -33.85
C TYR A 10 7.61 18.72 -32.58
N ILE A 11 7.53 20.04 -32.72
CA ILE A 11 7.45 20.98 -31.60
C ILE A 11 6.11 20.79 -30.87
N PHE A 12 5.01 20.56 -31.60
CA PHE A 12 3.71 20.27 -31.01
C PHE A 12 3.67 18.90 -30.31
N ALA A 13 4.29 17.87 -30.90
CA ALA A 13 4.41 16.54 -30.28
C ALA A 13 5.28 16.56 -29.03
N ILE A 14 6.39 17.31 -29.03
CA ILE A 14 7.25 17.50 -27.86
C ILE A 14 6.52 18.33 -26.78
N SER A 15 5.75 19.36 -27.18
CA SER A 15 4.92 20.15 -26.26
C SER A 15 3.80 19.30 -25.61
N PHE A 16 3.23 18.34 -26.35
CA PHE A 16 2.20 17.42 -25.82
C PHE A 16 2.77 16.38 -24.85
N LEU A 17 4.05 16.02 -24.98
CA LEU A 17 4.77 15.13 -24.04
C LEU A 17 5.02 15.80 -22.68
N PHE A 18 4.95 17.12 -22.59
CA PHE A 18 5.13 17.85 -21.31
C PHE A 18 3.81 18.16 -20.58
N TYR A 19 2.64 17.83 -21.15
CA TYR A 19 1.35 18.30 -20.63
C TYR A 19 0.67 17.36 -19.62
N SER A 20 1.27 16.23 -19.23
CA SER A 20 0.63 15.28 -18.28
C SER A 20 1.60 14.62 -17.31
N ALA A 21 2.56 15.38 -16.77
CA ALA A 21 3.32 14.90 -15.63
C ALA A 21 2.56 15.26 -14.33
N VAL A 22 1.56 14.47 -13.97
CA VAL A 22 0.99 14.46 -12.63
C VAL A 22 2.05 13.84 -11.69
N TRP A 23 2.60 14.66 -10.81
CA TRP A 23 3.72 14.29 -9.95
C TRP A 23 3.21 13.90 -8.57
N SER A 24 2.85 12.65 -8.36
CA SER A 24 2.67 12.14 -7.01
C SER A 24 4.05 11.79 -6.42
N GLN A 25 4.49 12.51 -5.38
CA GLN A 25 5.75 12.22 -4.70
C GLN A 25 5.54 11.05 -3.71
N THR A 26 6.47 10.09 -3.73
CA THR A 26 6.54 8.98 -2.77
C THR A 26 7.68 9.15 -1.76
N THR A 27 8.22 10.34 -1.66
CA THR A 27 9.38 10.67 -0.82
C THR A 27 9.06 11.79 0.16
N GLY A 28 9.81 11.84 1.25
CA GLY A 28 9.78 12.92 2.23
C GLY A 28 11.03 13.78 2.19
N LYS A 29 11.11 14.70 3.11
CA LYS A 29 12.23 15.65 3.30
C LYS A 29 12.61 15.72 4.77
N ILE A 30 13.88 16.03 5.03
CA ILE A 30 14.36 16.47 6.35
C ILE A 30 14.87 17.89 6.19
N SER A 31 14.50 18.78 7.10
CA SER A 31 15.06 20.14 7.21
C SER A 31 15.37 20.45 8.67
N GLY A 32 16.22 21.38 8.91
CA GLY A 32 16.54 21.82 10.27
C GLY A 32 17.65 22.86 10.31
N THR A 33 18.08 23.16 11.51
CA THR A 33 19.19 24.05 11.80
C THR A 33 20.22 23.35 12.65
N VAL A 34 21.49 23.67 12.43
CA VAL A 34 22.62 23.25 13.28
C VAL A 34 23.19 24.48 13.94
N THR A 35 23.25 24.47 15.27
CA THR A 35 23.73 25.58 16.08
C THR A 35 24.78 25.12 17.06
N ASP A 36 25.61 26.07 17.58
CA ASP A 36 26.54 25.84 18.68
C ASP A 36 25.77 25.71 19.99
N ALA A 37 26.02 24.65 20.75
CA ALA A 37 25.30 24.34 22.00
C ALA A 37 25.59 25.35 23.13
N GLN A 38 26.69 26.13 23.07
CA GLN A 38 27.07 27.09 24.11
C GLN A 38 26.63 28.51 23.77
N THR A 39 26.80 28.90 22.50
CA THR A 39 26.55 30.29 22.06
C THR A 39 25.16 30.43 21.40
N GLY A 40 24.59 29.37 20.86
CA GLY A 40 23.37 29.39 20.05
C GLY A 40 23.63 29.92 18.62
N ASP A 41 24.89 30.20 18.24
CA ASP A 41 25.21 30.72 16.93
C ASP A 41 24.99 29.64 15.82
N PRO A 42 24.53 30.04 14.63
CA PRO A 42 24.36 29.12 13.52
C PRO A 42 25.70 28.58 13.01
N LEU A 43 25.80 27.30 12.79
CA LEU A 43 27.00 26.63 12.29
C LEU A 43 26.91 26.42 10.77
N ALA A 44 27.62 27.27 10.02
CA ALA A 44 27.71 27.16 8.57
C ALA A 44 28.75 26.11 8.14
N GLY A 45 28.41 25.27 7.17
CA GLY A 45 29.28 24.23 6.62
C GLY A 45 29.32 22.93 7.44
N ALA A 46 28.46 22.77 8.44
CA ALA A 46 28.24 21.48 9.08
C ALA A 46 27.67 20.47 8.07
N ASN A 47 28.23 19.26 8.06
CA ASN A 47 27.82 18.22 7.12
C ASN A 47 26.83 17.30 7.80
N VAL A 48 25.58 17.28 7.31
CA VAL A 48 24.48 16.46 7.80
C VAL A 48 24.23 15.32 6.80
N ILE A 49 24.43 14.07 7.21
CA ILE A 49 24.34 12.88 6.35
C ILE A 49 23.36 11.89 6.97
N ILE A 50 22.55 11.24 6.14
CA ILE A 50 21.74 10.09 6.56
C ILE A 50 22.66 8.87 6.65
N GLU A 51 22.77 8.28 7.85
CA GLU A 51 23.65 7.14 8.14
C GLU A 51 23.39 5.98 7.17
N GLY A 52 24.43 5.35 6.65
CA GLY A 52 24.32 4.25 5.67
C GLY A 52 23.94 4.66 4.25
N THR A 53 23.85 5.98 3.99
CA THR A 53 23.55 6.52 2.65
C THR A 53 24.54 7.62 2.26
N MET A 54 24.45 8.07 1.00
CA MET A 54 25.16 9.29 0.56
C MET A 54 24.23 10.52 0.51
N MET A 55 23.00 10.38 1.02
CA MET A 55 22.07 11.51 1.08
C MET A 55 22.46 12.42 2.25
N GLY A 56 22.68 13.67 1.96
CA GLY A 56 23.06 14.65 2.96
C GLY A 56 23.09 16.06 2.39
N ALA A 57 23.31 17.03 3.25
CA ALA A 57 23.45 18.44 2.90
C ALA A 57 24.45 19.11 3.84
N ALA A 58 25.15 20.14 3.36
CA ALA A 58 25.89 21.06 4.20
C ALA A 58 24.93 22.18 4.64
N THR A 59 25.15 22.71 5.86
CA THR A 59 24.40 23.86 6.36
C THR A 59 24.82 25.14 5.66
N ASP A 60 23.85 26.01 5.41
CA ASP A 60 24.07 27.35 4.87
C ASP A 60 24.61 28.35 5.93
N LEU A 61 24.75 29.64 5.57
CA LEU A 61 25.22 30.68 6.45
C LEU A 61 24.35 30.92 7.70
N ASN A 62 23.11 30.48 7.65
CA ASN A 62 22.17 30.56 8.77
C ASN A 62 22.11 29.25 9.57
N GLY A 63 23.04 28.32 9.32
CA GLY A 63 23.05 26.99 9.93
C GLY A 63 21.93 26.08 9.42
N SER A 64 21.16 26.49 8.40
CA SER A 64 20.00 25.72 7.90
C SER A 64 20.43 24.69 6.87
N PHE A 65 19.78 23.54 6.90
CA PHE A 65 19.96 22.47 5.90
C PHE A 65 18.62 21.89 5.48
N PHE A 66 18.62 21.25 4.31
CA PHE A 66 17.49 20.42 3.85
C PHE A 66 18.00 19.25 3.00
N ILE A 67 17.45 18.09 3.25
CA ILE A 67 17.69 16.86 2.49
C ILE A 67 16.36 16.45 1.88
N ILE A 68 16.33 16.35 0.55
CA ILE A 68 15.13 16.04 -0.22
C ILE A 68 15.18 14.60 -0.76
N ASN A 69 14.03 14.10 -1.24
CA ASN A 69 13.94 12.84 -1.93
C ASN A 69 14.31 11.61 -1.07
N ILE A 70 13.93 11.67 0.20
CA ILE A 70 14.18 10.60 1.16
C ILE A 70 12.99 9.64 1.13
N PRO A 71 13.20 8.31 0.91
CA PRO A 71 12.12 7.34 1.06
C PRO A 71 11.50 7.40 2.45
N PRO A 72 10.20 7.09 2.61
CA PRO A 72 9.62 6.97 3.94
C PRO A 72 10.31 5.84 4.72
N GLY A 73 10.47 6.09 6.02
CA GLY A 73 11.18 5.18 6.92
C GLY A 73 11.79 5.89 8.11
N THR A 74 12.47 5.14 8.95
CA THR A 74 13.17 5.66 10.12
C THR A 74 14.68 5.68 9.85
N TYR A 75 15.31 6.83 10.09
CA TYR A 75 16.70 7.09 9.76
C TYR A 75 17.47 7.68 10.93
N ASN A 76 18.79 7.54 10.89
CA ASN A 76 19.70 8.25 11.77
C ASN A 76 20.44 9.31 10.95
N LEU A 77 20.60 10.51 11.51
CA LEU A 77 21.46 11.55 10.94
C LEU A 77 22.79 11.58 11.67
N LEU A 78 23.86 11.71 10.91
CA LEU A 78 25.19 11.94 11.40
C LEU A 78 25.62 13.36 11.02
N VAL A 79 25.89 14.18 12.03
CA VAL A 79 26.33 15.58 11.84
C VAL A 79 27.80 15.72 12.22
N ARG A 80 28.57 16.29 11.31
CA ARG A 80 30.01 16.48 11.48
C ARG A 80 30.43 17.90 11.11
N MET A 81 31.24 18.49 11.95
CA MET A 81 31.87 19.79 11.71
C MET A 81 33.26 19.86 12.38
N ILE A 82 34.22 20.46 11.70
CA ILE A 82 35.56 20.61 12.24
C ILE A 82 35.53 21.48 13.51
N GLY A 83 36.13 20.98 14.59
CA GLY A 83 36.12 21.64 15.89
C GLY A 83 34.95 21.33 16.79
N TYR A 84 34.03 20.45 16.36
CA TYR A 84 32.86 20.00 17.11
C TYR A 84 32.84 18.48 17.27
N GLU A 85 32.15 18.02 18.31
CA GLU A 85 31.86 16.58 18.51
C GLU A 85 30.93 16.08 17.42
N ASN A 86 31.11 14.83 16.98
CA ASN A 86 30.19 14.21 16.05
C ASN A 86 28.86 13.94 16.77
N LEU A 87 27.76 14.37 16.17
CA LEU A 87 26.41 14.13 16.69
C LEU A 87 25.70 13.08 15.87
N LYS A 88 25.24 12.02 16.50
CA LYS A 88 24.30 11.05 15.93
C LYS A 88 22.90 11.33 16.48
N TYR A 89 21.98 11.66 15.57
CA TYR A 89 20.58 11.95 15.88
C TYR A 89 19.73 10.80 15.39
N GLU A 90 19.23 9.96 16.29
CA GLU A 90 18.60 8.70 15.97
C GLU A 90 17.07 8.78 15.87
N ASN A 91 16.48 7.79 15.18
CA ASN A 91 15.03 7.55 15.08
C ASN A 91 14.24 8.70 14.42
N ILE A 92 14.80 9.33 13.40
CA ILE A 92 14.09 10.34 12.62
C ILE A 92 13.13 9.64 11.66
N HIS A 93 11.84 9.81 11.89
CA HIS A 93 10.81 9.26 11.02
C HIS A 93 10.53 10.20 9.86
N VAL A 94 10.66 9.70 8.64
CA VAL A 94 10.36 10.41 7.39
C VAL A 94 9.11 9.80 6.78
N SER A 95 8.08 10.61 6.58
CA SER A 95 6.83 10.23 5.92
C SER A 95 6.73 10.83 4.53
N VAL A 96 5.90 10.22 3.70
CA VAL A 96 5.60 10.67 2.33
C VAL A 96 5.06 12.10 2.36
N ASN A 97 5.46 12.91 1.39
CA ASN A 97 5.01 14.29 1.18
C ASN A 97 5.18 15.21 2.40
N ARG A 98 6.03 14.82 3.36
CA ARG A 98 6.27 15.58 4.59
C ARG A 98 7.70 16.04 4.71
N THR A 99 7.84 17.17 5.42
CA THR A 99 9.13 17.65 5.90
C THR A 99 9.26 17.33 7.38
N THR A 100 10.20 16.47 7.75
CA THR A 100 10.56 16.20 9.14
C THR A 100 11.54 17.27 9.56
N ASN A 101 11.29 17.93 10.71
CA ASN A 101 12.16 18.96 11.23
C ASN A 101 13.18 18.34 12.22
N ALA A 102 14.46 18.61 12.03
CA ALA A 102 15.57 18.09 12.84
C ALA A 102 16.54 19.23 13.17
N ASN A 103 16.26 19.95 14.25
CA ASN A 103 17.16 20.97 14.77
C ASN A 103 18.17 20.31 15.71
N MET A 104 19.44 20.66 15.57
CA MET A 104 20.54 19.98 16.25
C MET A 104 21.54 21.00 16.81
N GLU A 105 22.11 20.70 17.98
CA GLU A 105 23.10 21.51 18.66
C GLU A 105 24.39 20.71 18.76
N LEU A 106 25.50 21.27 18.29
CA LEU A 106 26.84 20.67 18.39
C LEU A 106 27.60 21.24 19.55
N LYS A 107 28.29 20.40 20.30
CA LYS A 107 29.22 20.78 21.34
C LYS A 107 30.62 20.94 20.76
N THR A 108 31.38 21.95 21.24
CA THR A 108 32.77 22.11 20.86
C THR A 108 33.60 20.92 21.33
N ALA A 109 34.36 20.32 20.45
CA ALA A 109 35.21 19.18 20.79
C ALA A 109 36.43 19.64 21.61
N VAL A 110 36.57 19.08 22.80
CA VAL A 110 37.77 19.23 23.60
C VAL A 110 38.84 18.19 23.21
N ILE A 111 38.38 17.05 22.68
CA ILE A 111 39.20 15.97 22.12
C ILE A 111 38.47 15.44 20.89
N GLU A 112 39.10 15.36 19.72
CA GLU A 112 38.49 14.77 18.52
C GLU A 112 38.20 13.27 18.72
N GLY A 113 36.95 12.84 18.60
CA GLY A 113 36.60 11.44 18.51
C GLY A 113 35.43 10.93 19.35
N GLU A 114 34.84 11.71 20.25
CA GLU A 114 33.64 11.28 20.96
C GLU A 114 32.38 11.55 20.14
N GLU A 115 31.50 10.52 20.00
CA GLU A 115 30.22 10.61 19.34
C GLU A 115 29.12 10.78 20.39
N VAL A 116 28.33 11.85 20.24
CA VAL A 116 27.15 12.09 21.10
C VAL A 116 25.89 11.55 20.41
N VAL A 117 25.19 10.65 21.07
CA VAL A 117 23.93 10.09 20.58
C VAL A 117 22.76 10.82 21.21
N VAL A 118 21.87 11.37 20.37
CA VAL A 118 20.62 12.02 20.79
C VAL A 118 19.45 11.36 20.07
N GLN A 119 18.37 11.03 20.80
CA GLN A 119 17.15 10.51 20.21
C GLN A 119 16.22 11.66 19.79
N ALA A 120 15.63 11.53 18.61
CA ALA A 120 14.64 12.48 18.11
C ALA A 120 13.34 12.41 18.92
N ASP A 121 12.91 13.53 19.47
CA ASP A 121 11.55 13.67 19.99
C ASP A 121 10.57 13.80 18.82
N ARG A 122 9.50 13.00 18.85
CA ARG A 122 8.50 12.94 17.80
C ARG A 122 7.68 14.22 17.73
N MET A 123 8.16 15.24 17.00
CA MET A 123 7.38 16.46 16.78
C MET A 123 6.39 16.30 15.62
N VAL A 124 5.09 16.27 15.94
CA VAL A 124 3.98 15.93 15.01
C VAL A 124 3.24 17.16 14.46
N ILE A 125 3.67 18.39 14.71
CA ILE A 125 2.89 19.60 14.37
C ILE A 125 3.48 20.32 13.17
N LYS A 126 2.74 20.35 12.05
CA LYS A 126 3.00 21.24 10.90
C LYS A 126 2.05 22.46 10.97
N LYS A 127 2.62 23.68 10.97
CA LYS A 127 1.84 24.92 11.06
C LYS A 127 1.22 25.39 9.73
N ASP A 128 1.69 24.88 8.58
CA ASP A 128 1.38 25.40 7.25
C ASP A 128 0.54 24.44 6.38
N GLN A 129 -0.18 23.50 7.02
CA GLN A 129 -0.97 22.51 6.30
C GLN A 129 -2.42 22.93 6.17
N THR A 130 -2.90 23.21 4.97
CA THR A 130 -4.31 23.53 4.65
C THR A 130 -5.18 22.29 4.52
N SER A 131 -4.57 21.13 4.19
CA SER A 131 -5.23 19.82 4.09
C SER A 131 -5.11 19.04 5.40
N THR A 132 -6.10 18.22 5.72
CA THR A 132 -5.98 17.24 6.80
C THR A 132 -5.30 16.00 6.28
N VAL A 133 -3.98 15.93 6.44
CA VAL A 133 -3.17 14.76 6.07
C VAL A 133 -2.84 13.98 7.33
N ARG A 134 -3.09 12.68 7.28
CA ARG A 134 -2.69 11.71 8.30
C ARG A 134 -1.73 10.70 7.66
N ASN A 135 -0.59 10.53 8.29
CA ASN A 135 0.35 9.46 7.94
C ASN A 135 0.32 8.43 9.06
N VAL A 136 0.19 7.17 8.68
CA VAL A 136 0.26 6.02 9.58
C VAL A 136 1.47 5.19 9.15
N SER A 137 2.47 5.13 10.01
CA SER A 137 3.70 4.38 9.72
C SER A 137 3.52 2.87 9.89
N SER A 138 4.43 2.08 9.29
CA SER A 138 4.45 0.62 9.47
C SER A 138 4.40 0.21 10.94
N ASP A 139 5.18 0.86 11.81
CA ASP A 139 5.21 0.55 13.25
C ASP A 139 3.85 0.78 13.93
N GLN A 140 3.07 1.75 13.44
CA GLN A 140 1.72 2.01 13.93
C GLN A 140 0.72 1.00 13.38
N ILE A 141 0.86 0.59 12.12
CA ILE A 141 0.01 -0.41 11.49
C ILE A 141 0.20 -1.78 12.16
N GLU A 142 1.45 -2.17 12.44
CA GLU A 142 1.80 -3.47 13.04
C GLU A 142 1.22 -3.70 14.44
N ILE A 143 0.96 -2.63 15.21
CA ILE A 143 0.34 -2.75 16.55
C ILE A 143 -1.19 -2.73 16.50
N LEU A 144 -1.80 -2.45 15.35
CA LEU A 144 -3.26 -2.44 15.19
C LEU A 144 -3.77 -3.87 14.90
N PRO A 145 -4.90 -4.27 15.50
CA PRO A 145 -5.54 -5.55 15.19
C PRO A 145 -6.37 -5.43 13.91
N VAL A 146 -5.71 -5.21 12.78
CA VAL A 146 -6.34 -5.00 11.48
C VAL A 146 -5.93 -6.10 10.49
N GLU A 147 -6.83 -6.46 9.59
CA GLU A 147 -6.62 -7.48 8.58
C GLU A 147 -6.40 -6.90 7.18
N ASN A 148 -6.83 -5.65 6.97
CA ASN A 148 -6.72 -4.95 5.69
C ASN A 148 -6.50 -3.45 5.88
N ILE A 149 -6.11 -2.78 4.81
CA ILE A 149 -5.81 -1.33 4.81
C ILE A 149 -7.06 -0.48 5.02
N GLU A 150 -8.25 -0.93 4.58
CA GLU A 150 -9.50 -0.17 4.79
C GLU A 150 -9.81 0.00 6.28
N GLN A 151 -9.51 -1.00 7.10
CA GLN A 151 -9.69 -0.89 8.55
C GLN A 151 -8.77 0.19 9.13
N VAL A 152 -7.51 0.29 8.64
CA VAL A 152 -6.61 1.38 9.06
C VAL A 152 -7.14 2.74 8.59
N VAL A 153 -7.64 2.83 7.36
CA VAL A 153 -8.22 4.05 6.79
C VAL A 153 -9.48 4.46 7.54
N SER A 154 -10.37 3.52 7.88
CA SER A 154 -11.62 3.79 8.60
C SER A 154 -11.40 4.33 10.02
N MET A 155 -10.25 4.04 10.64
CA MET A 155 -9.85 4.61 11.94
C MET A 155 -9.42 6.08 11.84
N GLN A 156 -9.25 6.62 10.63
CA GLN A 156 -8.79 8.00 10.47
C GLN A 156 -9.92 9.01 10.65
N ALA A 157 -9.59 10.14 11.25
CA ALA A 157 -10.59 11.20 11.48
C ALA A 157 -11.15 11.74 10.15
N GLY A 158 -12.47 11.72 10.03
CA GLY A 158 -13.20 12.17 8.84
C GLY A 158 -13.50 11.06 7.84
N VAL A 159 -13.23 9.80 8.19
CA VAL A 159 -13.62 8.63 7.41
C VAL A 159 -14.68 7.84 8.19
N VAL A 160 -15.80 7.53 7.55
CA VAL A 160 -16.89 6.71 8.11
C VAL A 160 -17.41 5.81 6.99
N ASP A 161 -17.34 4.50 7.17
CA ASP A 161 -17.79 3.49 6.20
C ASP A 161 -17.31 3.74 4.75
N GLY A 162 -16.03 4.08 4.59
CA GLY A 162 -15.44 4.40 3.28
C GLY A 162 -15.76 5.80 2.73
N HIS A 163 -16.62 6.56 3.42
CA HIS A 163 -16.94 7.93 3.05
C HIS A 163 -16.01 8.94 3.72
N PHE A 164 -15.39 9.79 2.92
CA PHE A 164 -14.49 10.84 3.39
C PHE A 164 -15.25 12.15 3.53
N ARG A 165 -15.39 12.66 4.77
CA ARG A 165 -16.14 13.89 5.10
C ARG A 165 -17.56 13.94 4.50
N GLY A 166 -18.21 12.79 4.35
CA GLY A 166 -19.54 12.67 3.77
C GLY A 166 -19.59 12.72 2.24
N GLY A 167 -18.44 12.68 1.57
CA GLY A 167 -18.35 12.48 0.11
C GLY A 167 -18.73 11.07 -0.31
N ARG A 168 -18.78 10.84 -1.61
CA ARG A 168 -19.08 9.51 -2.17
C ARG A 168 -17.84 8.64 -2.18
N MET A 169 -17.99 7.32 -2.10
CA MET A 169 -16.88 6.38 -2.21
C MET A 169 -16.17 6.52 -3.57
N THR A 170 -16.92 6.75 -4.65
CA THR A 170 -16.38 7.00 -6.01
C THR A 170 -15.57 8.30 -6.15
N GLU A 171 -15.52 9.14 -5.11
CA GLU A 171 -14.77 10.38 -5.07
C GLU A 171 -13.42 10.23 -4.35
N VAL A 172 -13.08 9.00 -3.93
CA VAL A 172 -11.83 8.67 -3.26
C VAL A 172 -10.85 8.09 -4.28
N SER A 173 -9.63 8.62 -4.33
CA SER A 173 -8.56 8.06 -5.16
C SER A 173 -7.64 7.19 -4.29
N TYR A 174 -7.43 5.95 -4.73
CA TYR A 174 -6.51 4.99 -4.12
C TYR A 174 -5.22 4.91 -4.92
N LEU A 175 -4.09 5.03 -4.22
CA LEU A 175 -2.76 4.99 -4.85
C LEU A 175 -1.87 3.96 -4.15
N VAL A 176 -1.04 3.30 -4.93
CA VAL A 176 0.07 2.44 -4.49
C VAL A 176 1.37 2.99 -5.04
N ASP A 177 2.30 3.33 -4.16
CA ASP A 177 3.55 4.03 -4.53
C ASP A 177 3.30 5.28 -5.42
N GLY A 178 2.15 5.96 -5.20
CA GLY A 178 1.73 7.13 -5.97
C GLY A 178 1.16 6.83 -7.35
N ILE A 179 0.85 5.58 -7.66
CA ILE A 179 0.17 5.14 -8.88
C ILE A 179 -1.29 4.92 -8.54
N GLU A 180 -2.19 5.49 -9.32
CA GLU A 180 -3.62 5.31 -9.14
C GLU A 180 -4.01 3.85 -9.42
N VAL A 181 -4.70 3.24 -8.45
CA VAL A 181 -5.19 1.86 -8.49
C VAL A 181 -6.68 1.78 -8.14
N THR A 182 -7.40 2.88 -8.36
CA THR A 182 -8.85 2.92 -8.20
C THR A 182 -9.48 1.95 -9.18
N GLU A 183 -10.44 1.17 -8.72
CA GLU A 183 -11.17 0.23 -9.56
C GLU A 183 -11.90 1.00 -10.66
N SER A 184 -11.69 0.60 -11.93
CA SER A 184 -12.14 1.37 -13.09
C SER A 184 -13.59 1.10 -13.48
N PHE A 185 -14.22 0.07 -12.93
CA PHE A 185 -15.58 -0.33 -13.28
C PHE A 185 -16.63 0.37 -12.41
N SER A 186 -16.52 0.28 -11.09
CA SER A 186 -17.41 0.94 -10.15
C SER A 186 -16.84 2.28 -9.63
N GLY A 187 -15.51 2.38 -9.56
CA GLY A 187 -14.80 3.55 -9.05
C GLY A 187 -14.96 3.77 -7.54
N ASP A 188 -15.53 2.83 -6.81
CA ASP A 188 -15.84 2.95 -5.39
C ASP A 188 -14.88 2.21 -4.47
N SER A 189 -13.93 1.48 -5.07
CA SER A 189 -12.93 0.69 -4.37
C SER A 189 -11.58 0.73 -5.06
N ARG A 190 -10.60 0.03 -4.49
CA ARG A 190 -9.31 -0.18 -5.12
C ARG A 190 -9.30 -1.50 -5.92
N ALA A 191 -8.61 -1.49 -7.04
CA ALA A 191 -8.38 -2.70 -7.84
C ALA A 191 -7.27 -3.59 -7.27
N VAL A 192 -6.33 -3.03 -6.51
CA VAL A 192 -5.17 -3.72 -5.93
C VAL A 192 -5.29 -3.78 -4.43
N ASP A 193 -5.29 -4.99 -3.86
CA ASP A 193 -5.20 -5.21 -2.43
C ASP A 193 -3.73 -5.23 -1.99
N ILE A 194 -3.43 -4.43 -0.98
CA ILE A 194 -2.12 -4.39 -0.33
C ILE A 194 -2.29 -4.82 1.12
N GLU A 195 -1.52 -5.81 1.51
CA GLU A 195 -1.51 -6.27 2.90
C GLU A 195 -0.95 -5.19 3.83
N PRO A 196 -1.52 -4.99 5.03
CA PRO A 196 -1.04 -4.00 6.00
C PRO A 196 0.45 -4.16 6.31
N GLU A 197 0.92 -5.39 6.40
CA GLU A 197 2.31 -5.74 6.67
C GLU A 197 3.26 -5.30 5.54
N ALA A 198 2.76 -5.12 4.33
CA ALA A 198 3.51 -4.69 3.16
C ALA A 198 3.63 -3.17 3.04
N VAL A 199 2.91 -2.40 3.87
CA VAL A 199 2.91 -0.94 3.84
C VAL A 199 4.00 -0.37 4.73
N GLN A 200 4.79 0.55 4.17
CA GLN A 200 5.81 1.32 4.89
C GLN A 200 5.22 2.59 5.50
N ASP A 201 4.38 3.28 4.74
CA ASP A 201 3.69 4.51 5.17
C ASP A 201 2.34 4.60 4.45
N LEU A 202 1.28 4.89 5.19
CA LEU A 202 -0.05 5.10 4.66
C LEU A 202 -0.41 6.57 4.83
N GLU A 203 -0.58 7.28 3.73
CA GLU A 203 -1.03 8.65 3.72
C GLU A 203 -2.52 8.71 3.43
N VAL A 204 -3.29 9.31 4.34
CA VAL A 204 -4.72 9.54 4.19
C VAL A 204 -4.99 11.04 4.19
N ILE A 205 -5.49 11.57 3.08
CA ILE A 205 -5.78 12.98 2.90
C ILE A 205 -7.29 13.17 2.83
N THR A 206 -7.82 14.02 3.71
CA THR A 206 -9.24 14.36 3.73
C THR A 206 -9.43 15.87 3.56
N GLY A 207 -10.28 16.29 2.61
CA GLY A 207 -10.60 17.70 2.38
C GLY A 207 -9.89 18.30 1.19
N THR A 208 -9.20 19.43 1.35
CA THR A 208 -8.49 20.10 0.24
C THR A 208 -7.24 19.35 -0.16
N PHE A 209 -7.08 19.08 -1.45
CA PHE A 209 -5.92 18.39 -2.01
C PHE A 209 -5.05 19.36 -2.82
N ASN A 210 -3.77 19.01 -2.97
CA ASN A 210 -2.90 19.67 -3.91
C ASN A 210 -3.30 19.32 -5.35
N ALA A 211 -2.96 20.19 -6.31
CA ALA A 211 -3.25 19.99 -7.73
C ALA A 211 -2.51 18.78 -8.36
N GLU A 212 -1.61 18.15 -7.63
CA GLU A 212 -0.91 16.92 -8.01
C GLU A 212 -1.82 15.68 -8.04
N TYR A 213 -2.94 15.71 -7.31
CA TYR A 213 -3.89 14.61 -7.27
C TYR A 213 -5.05 14.89 -8.23
N GLY A 214 -5.13 14.10 -9.30
CA GLY A 214 -6.29 14.05 -10.17
C GLY A 214 -7.38 13.12 -9.63
N ASN A 215 -8.56 13.16 -10.24
CA ASN A 215 -9.66 12.20 -10.03
C ASN A 215 -10.17 12.02 -8.60
N ALA A 216 -9.75 12.85 -7.63
CA ALA A 216 -10.19 12.81 -6.25
C ALA A 216 -11.01 14.07 -5.91
N MET A 217 -12.15 13.89 -5.21
CA MET A 217 -12.99 15.00 -4.74
C MET A 217 -13.23 14.99 -3.23
N SER A 218 -13.16 13.83 -2.57
CA SER A 218 -13.45 13.70 -1.13
C SER A 218 -12.28 13.16 -0.32
N GLY A 219 -11.45 12.27 -0.88
CA GLY A 219 -10.35 11.65 -0.17
C GLY A 219 -9.26 11.09 -1.07
N ILE A 220 -8.07 10.93 -0.50
CA ILE A 220 -6.94 10.25 -1.13
C ILE A 220 -6.35 9.29 -0.11
N VAL A 221 -6.10 8.06 -0.56
CA VAL A 221 -5.39 7.04 0.20
C VAL A 221 -4.18 6.62 -0.61
N ASN A 222 -2.98 6.89 -0.10
CA ASN A 222 -1.74 6.52 -0.76
C ASN A 222 -0.95 5.56 0.13
N ALA A 223 -0.88 4.30 -0.28
CA ALA A 223 -0.10 3.26 0.38
C ALA A 223 1.30 3.20 -0.25
N VAL A 224 2.32 3.55 0.51
CA VAL A 224 3.71 3.38 0.09
C VAL A 224 4.22 2.05 0.59
N THR A 225 4.63 1.20 -0.34
CA THR A 225 5.03 -0.18 -0.05
C THR A 225 6.44 -0.26 0.54
N LYS A 226 6.66 -1.25 1.41
CA LYS A 226 7.99 -1.56 1.95
C LYS A 226 8.97 -1.88 0.82
N GLY A 227 10.21 -1.51 1.02
CA GLY A 227 11.32 -1.87 0.14
C GLY A 227 12.19 -2.95 0.74
N GLY A 228 13.08 -3.52 -0.07
CA GLY A 228 14.07 -4.47 0.40
C GLY A 228 15.07 -3.82 1.38
N GLN A 229 15.50 -4.59 2.35
CA GLN A 229 16.43 -4.18 3.40
C GLN A 229 17.84 -4.74 3.17
N SER A 230 18.83 -4.17 3.88
CA SER A 230 20.23 -4.61 3.83
C SER A 230 20.47 -5.93 4.58
N ASN A 231 19.57 -6.33 5.45
CA ASN A 231 19.59 -7.60 6.18
C ASN A 231 18.38 -8.45 5.80
N PHE A 232 18.55 -9.77 5.85
CA PHE A 232 17.43 -10.68 5.66
C PHE A 232 16.48 -10.57 6.85
N GLN A 233 15.20 -10.35 6.53
CA GLN A 233 14.09 -10.36 7.49
C GLN A 233 12.95 -11.16 6.88
N GLY A 234 12.19 -11.82 7.73
CA GLY A 234 11.03 -12.56 7.29
C GLY A 234 10.09 -12.86 8.43
N SER A 235 8.83 -13.00 8.10
CA SER A 235 7.76 -13.43 8.98
C SER A 235 6.89 -14.45 8.27
N PHE A 236 6.39 -15.40 9.03
CA PHE A 236 5.41 -16.36 8.55
C PHE A 236 4.33 -16.48 9.61
N SER A 237 3.07 -16.35 9.21
CA SER A 237 1.94 -16.55 10.10
C SER A 237 0.92 -17.50 9.50
N VAL A 238 0.27 -18.24 10.38
CA VAL A 238 -0.83 -19.16 10.04
C VAL A 238 -1.95 -18.89 11.02
N ASN A 239 -3.11 -18.54 10.49
CA ASN A 239 -4.33 -18.41 11.25
C ASN A 239 -5.34 -19.43 10.76
N THR A 240 -5.98 -20.12 11.67
CA THR A 240 -7.08 -21.04 11.35
C THR A 240 -8.23 -20.80 12.31
N ALA A 241 -9.45 -20.93 11.80
CA ALA A 241 -10.63 -20.74 12.63
C ALA A 241 -11.72 -21.74 12.27
N GLU A 242 -12.49 -22.13 13.29
CA GLU A 242 -13.64 -23.01 13.17
C GLU A 242 -14.84 -22.41 13.89
N TYR A 243 -16.03 -22.66 13.37
CA TYR A 243 -17.29 -22.29 13.99
C TYR A 243 -17.83 -23.47 14.80
N LEU A 244 -18.14 -23.22 16.05
CA LEU A 244 -18.77 -24.23 16.94
C LEU A 244 -20.21 -23.81 17.22
N THR A 245 -21.15 -24.73 16.99
CA THR A 245 -22.57 -24.51 17.25
C THR A 245 -23.21 -25.74 17.86
N THR A 246 -24.26 -25.53 18.63
CA THR A 246 -25.17 -26.58 19.09
C THR A 246 -26.51 -26.59 18.32
N ASN A 247 -26.65 -25.68 17.34
CA ASN A 247 -27.84 -25.50 16.53
C ASN A 247 -27.58 -26.03 15.12
N ASP A 248 -27.30 -27.33 15.00
CA ASP A 248 -26.92 -28.00 13.73
C ASP A 248 -28.09 -28.04 12.71
N ASP A 249 -29.30 -27.89 13.18
CA ASP A 249 -30.53 -27.77 12.37
C ASP A 249 -30.60 -26.43 11.62
N ILE A 250 -30.01 -25.37 12.18
CA ILE A 250 -29.95 -24.04 11.58
C ILE A 250 -28.66 -23.88 10.78
N PHE A 251 -27.54 -24.21 11.41
CA PHE A 251 -26.19 -24.10 10.81
C PHE A 251 -25.74 -25.46 10.28
N ILE A 252 -26.38 -25.89 9.21
CA ILE A 252 -26.08 -27.17 8.57
C ILE A 252 -24.60 -27.20 8.08
N GLY A 253 -23.98 -28.38 8.11
CA GLY A 253 -22.60 -28.57 7.68
C GLY A 253 -21.53 -28.17 8.70
N LEU A 254 -21.92 -27.75 9.93
CA LEU A 254 -21.02 -27.44 11.02
C LEU A 254 -20.96 -28.52 12.11
N SER A 255 -21.61 -29.65 11.92
CA SER A 255 -21.63 -30.77 12.87
C SER A 255 -20.27 -31.45 13.02
N GLU A 256 -19.43 -31.41 12.00
CA GLU A 256 -18.10 -31.99 12.01
C GLU A 256 -17.04 -30.90 12.23
N PHE A 257 -16.16 -31.13 13.21
CA PHE A 257 -15.04 -30.24 13.50
C PHE A 257 -14.02 -30.26 12.34
N ASN A 258 -13.80 -29.09 11.73
CA ASN A 258 -12.83 -28.90 10.65
C ASN A 258 -11.87 -27.73 10.99
N PRO A 259 -10.70 -27.99 11.58
CA PRO A 259 -9.77 -26.94 12.03
C PRO A 259 -9.19 -26.10 10.89
N ILE A 260 -9.38 -26.52 9.65
CA ILE A 260 -8.95 -25.78 8.44
C ILE A 260 -10.12 -25.21 7.65
N ARG A 261 -11.31 -25.06 8.28
CA ARG A 261 -12.49 -24.46 7.64
C ARG A 261 -12.25 -23.05 7.14
N ASN A 262 -11.54 -22.25 7.94
CA ASN A 262 -11.04 -20.96 7.56
C ASN A 262 -9.54 -20.95 7.81
N GLN A 263 -8.78 -20.61 6.80
CA GLN A 263 -7.32 -20.64 6.85
C GLN A 263 -6.74 -19.38 6.17
N ASP A 264 -5.72 -18.82 6.79
CA ASP A 264 -5.01 -17.64 6.32
C ASP A 264 -3.50 -17.86 6.54
N TYR A 265 -2.75 -17.89 5.47
CA TYR A 265 -1.31 -18.06 5.47
C TYR A 265 -0.66 -16.80 4.92
N LYS A 266 0.23 -16.20 5.70
CA LYS A 266 0.98 -15.01 5.28
C LYS A 266 2.48 -15.29 5.34
N LEU A 267 3.20 -14.90 4.30
CA LEU A 267 4.65 -14.96 4.21
C LEU A 267 5.19 -13.62 3.76
N GLN A 268 6.11 -13.08 4.53
CA GLN A 268 6.85 -11.87 4.17
C GLN A 268 8.34 -12.16 4.22
N LEU A 269 9.07 -11.75 3.18
CA LEU A 269 10.51 -11.87 3.11
C LEU A 269 11.11 -10.59 2.52
N SER A 270 12.22 -10.15 3.08
CA SER A 270 13.01 -9.04 2.55
C SER A 270 14.49 -9.28 2.78
N GLY A 271 15.34 -8.69 1.92
CA GLY A 271 16.77 -8.81 2.12
C GLY A 271 17.58 -8.37 0.91
N PRO A 272 18.92 -8.48 1.01
CA PRO A 272 19.82 -8.18 -0.07
C PRO A 272 19.93 -9.36 -1.06
N ILE A 273 19.97 -9.02 -2.37
CA ILE A 273 20.36 -9.96 -3.42
C ILE A 273 21.85 -9.78 -3.73
N TRP A 274 22.30 -8.52 -3.81
CA TRP A 274 23.70 -8.18 -4.04
C TRP A 274 24.11 -7.01 -3.13
N GLY A 275 24.46 -7.34 -1.89
CA GLY A 275 24.74 -6.35 -0.86
C GLY A 275 23.60 -5.32 -0.77
N ASP A 276 23.93 -4.08 -0.48
CA ASP A 276 22.93 -2.99 -0.39
C ASP A 276 22.52 -2.42 -1.76
N ARG A 277 23.14 -2.93 -2.87
CA ARG A 277 22.89 -2.42 -4.21
C ARG A 277 21.63 -2.97 -4.84
N ILE A 278 21.30 -4.23 -4.58
CA ILE A 278 20.08 -4.86 -5.06
C ILE A 278 19.42 -5.56 -3.89
N THR A 279 18.23 -5.11 -3.56
CA THR A 279 17.42 -5.62 -2.45
C THR A 279 16.04 -6.03 -2.96
N PHE A 280 15.40 -6.95 -2.25
CA PHE A 280 14.05 -7.39 -2.55
C PHE A 280 13.17 -7.32 -1.33
N PHE A 281 11.89 -7.16 -1.58
CA PHE A 281 10.79 -7.35 -0.64
C PHE A 281 9.72 -8.20 -1.33
N THR A 282 9.16 -9.17 -0.62
CA THR A 282 8.01 -9.93 -1.09
C THR A 282 7.04 -10.20 0.05
N ASN A 283 5.76 -10.15 -0.29
CA ASN A 283 4.65 -10.51 0.58
C ASN A 283 3.72 -11.44 -0.20
N VAL A 284 3.28 -12.52 0.45
CA VAL A 284 2.34 -13.50 -0.10
C VAL A 284 1.29 -13.79 0.93
N ARG A 285 0.02 -13.75 0.54
CA ARG A 285 -1.09 -14.23 1.34
C ARG A 285 -1.91 -15.23 0.55
N TYR A 286 -2.29 -16.30 1.21
CA TYR A 286 -3.31 -17.24 0.76
C TYR A 286 -4.36 -17.35 1.83
N GLN A 287 -5.60 -17.07 1.46
CA GLN A 287 -6.74 -17.16 2.34
C GLN A 287 -7.83 -18.04 1.69
N ASP A 288 -8.38 -18.97 2.46
CA ASP A 288 -9.49 -19.83 2.03
C ASP A 288 -10.48 -19.97 3.21
N ASN A 289 -11.64 -19.34 3.06
CA ASN A 289 -12.66 -19.25 4.09
C ASN A 289 -13.93 -19.91 3.57
N LEU A 290 -14.28 -21.07 4.13
CA LEU A 290 -15.57 -21.72 3.84
C LEU A 290 -16.71 -21.08 4.64
N ASN A 291 -16.39 -20.33 5.69
CA ASN A 291 -17.34 -19.66 6.59
C ASN A 291 -18.38 -20.61 7.21
N HIS A 292 -19.57 -20.11 7.54
CA HIS A 292 -20.54 -20.83 8.39
C HIS A 292 -21.92 -21.05 7.74
N LEU A 293 -22.14 -20.57 6.52
CA LEU A 293 -23.42 -20.71 5.82
C LEU A 293 -23.29 -21.72 4.69
N TYR A 294 -23.98 -22.84 4.83
CA TYR A 294 -23.92 -23.96 3.91
C TYR A 294 -25.26 -24.22 3.25
N GLY A 295 -25.20 -24.70 2.01
CA GLY A 295 -26.29 -25.37 1.33
C GLY A 295 -26.06 -26.87 1.24
N VAL A 296 -27.09 -27.60 0.89
CA VAL A 296 -27.06 -29.05 0.58
C VAL A 296 -27.14 -29.19 -0.92
N ARG A 297 -26.19 -29.86 -1.55
CA ARG A 297 -26.24 -30.17 -2.99
C ARG A 297 -27.29 -31.26 -3.24
N ARG A 298 -28.58 -30.90 -3.17
CA ARG A 298 -29.69 -31.78 -3.46
C ARG A 298 -29.97 -31.82 -4.96
N PHE A 299 -29.80 -30.67 -5.62
CA PHE A 299 -29.98 -30.50 -7.04
C PHE A 299 -28.65 -30.16 -7.70
N GLN A 300 -28.46 -30.62 -8.92
CA GLN A 300 -27.38 -30.15 -9.80
C GLN A 300 -27.90 -29.05 -10.72
N VAL A 301 -27.00 -28.23 -11.26
CA VAL A 301 -27.35 -27.08 -12.11
C VAL A 301 -28.08 -27.52 -13.39
N ASN A 302 -27.78 -28.72 -13.89
CA ASN A 302 -28.35 -29.31 -15.09
C ASN A 302 -29.53 -30.23 -14.84
N ASP A 303 -30.06 -30.32 -13.60
CA ASP A 303 -31.25 -31.12 -13.29
C ASP A 303 -32.46 -30.55 -14.01
N PHE A 304 -33.20 -31.43 -14.66
CA PHE A 304 -34.38 -31.07 -15.42
C PHE A 304 -35.62 -30.91 -14.52
N SER A 305 -36.45 -29.90 -14.81
CA SER A 305 -37.68 -29.63 -14.06
C SER A 305 -38.83 -29.26 -14.98
N ILE A 306 -40.01 -29.77 -14.67
CA ILE A 306 -41.24 -29.42 -15.36
C ILE A 306 -42.24 -28.85 -14.37
N TYR A 307 -42.67 -27.60 -14.60
CA TYR A 307 -43.66 -26.88 -13.79
C TYR A 307 -44.83 -26.33 -14.64
N GLU A 308 -44.93 -26.72 -15.92
CA GLU A 308 -45.91 -26.18 -16.85
C GLU A 308 -47.31 -26.84 -16.72
N ALA A 309 -47.42 -27.93 -15.95
CA ALA A 309 -48.70 -28.58 -15.70
C ALA A 309 -49.57 -27.75 -14.76
N ASP A 310 -50.85 -27.55 -15.12
CA ASP A 310 -51.84 -26.88 -14.29
C ASP A 310 -52.06 -27.57 -12.94
N ASP A 311 -51.81 -28.87 -12.87
CA ASP A 311 -51.91 -29.68 -11.66
C ASP A 311 -50.48 -29.91 -11.08
N PRO A 312 -50.22 -29.45 -9.84
CA PRO A 312 -48.93 -29.68 -9.17
C PRO A 312 -48.54 -31.16 -9.00
N MET A 313 -49.49 -32.08 -9.11
CA MET A 313 -49.24 -33.52 -9.07
C MET A 313 -48.34 -34.00 -10.24
N PHE A 314 -48.31 -33.26 -11.35
CA PHE A 314 -47.47 -33.55 -12.51
C PHE A 314 -46.18 -32.76 -12.55
N TRP A 315 -45.89 -31.95 -11.51
CA TRP A 315 -44.61 -31.29 -11.40
C TRP A 315 -43.52 -32.32 -11.11
N TYR A 316 -42.45 -32.21 -11.83
CA TYR A 316 -41.33 -33.13 -11.71
C TYR A 316 -40.02 -32.33 -11.64
N THR A 317 -39.14 -32.74 -10.75
CA THR A 317 -37.77 -32.20 -10.64
C THR A 317 -36.83 -33.37 -10.41
N GLU A 318 -35.80 -33.47 -11.22
CA GLU A 318 -34.66 -34.34 -10.96
C GLU A 318 -33.91 -33.86 -9.71
N ALA A 319 -33.35 -34.81 -8.96
CA ALA A 319 -32.59 -34.55 -7.78
C ALA A 319 -31.35 -35.46 -7.78
N ASN A 320 -30.36 -35.08 -8.61
CA ASN A 320 -29.16 -35.89 -8.88
C ASN A 320 -27.96 -35.43 -8.01
N GLY A 321 -28.17 -34.55 -7.03
CA GLY A 321 -27.12 -34.10 -6.11
C GLY A 321 -26.69 -35.21 -5.15
N ASP A 322 -25.48 -35.10 -4.65
CA ASP A 322 -24.83 -36.05 -3.73
C ASP A 322 -25.17 -35.80 -2.24
N SER A 323 -25.88 -34.71 -1.94
CA SER A 323 -26.22 -34.24 -0.60
C SER A 323 -25.05 -33.72 0.19
N ASP A 324 -23.94 -33.37 -0.43
CA ASP A 324 -22.81 -32.73 0.24
C ASP A 324 -23.14 -31.31 0.70
N TYR A 325 -22.49 -30.91 1.79
CA TYR A 325 -22.58 -29.56 2.30
C TYR A 325 -21.57 -28.63 1.60
N ILE A 326 -22.09 -27.62 0.89
CA ILE A 326 -21.30 -26.67 0.11
C ILE A 326 -21.44 -25.27 0.71
N SER A 327 -20.32 -24.57 0.89
CA SER A 327 -20.32 -23.18 1.37
C SER A 327 -21.05 -22.25 0.39
N LEU A 328 -21.95 -21.41 0.94
CA LEU A 328 -22.69 -20.39 0.21
C LEU A 328 -22.15 -18.97 0.45
N ASN A 329 -21.20 -18.79 1.38
CA ASN A 329 -20.59 -17.51 1.69
C ASN A 329 -19.07 -17.63 1.82
N GLY A 330 -18.48 -18.59 1.11
CA GLY A 330 -17.04 -18.80 1.11
C GLY A 330 -16.31 -17.74 0.29
N SER A 331 -15.04 -17.53 0.65
CA SER A 331 -14.13 -16.68 -0.11
C SER A 331 -12.74 -17.31 -0.20
N LYS A 332 -12.09 -17.10 -1.33
CA LYS A 332 -10.70 -17.48 -1.57
C LYS A 332 -9.95 -16.30 -2.13
N ASN A 333 -8.79 -16.01 -1.56
CA ASN A 333 -7.93 -14.92 -1.99
C ASN A 333 -6.49 -15.41 -2.10
N ILE A 334 -5.82 -15.00 -3.17
CA ILE A 334 -4.38 -15.14 -3.35
C ILE A 334 -3.82 -13.74 -3.64
N SER A 335 -2.98 -13.25 -2.77
CA SER A 335 -2.30 -11.97 -2.93
C SER A 335 -0.79 -12.19 -2.97
N PHE A 336 -0.14 -11.61 -3.97
CA PHE A 336 1.30 -11.59 -4.10
C PHE A 336 1.78 -10.16 -4.37
N MET A 337 2.81 -9.74 -3.66
CA MET A 337 3.54 -8.52 -3.95
C MET A 337 5.05 -8.80 -3.95
N GLY A 338 5.72 -8.38 -5.02
CA GLY A 338 7.17 -8.45 -5.14
C GLY A 338 7.74 -7.11 -5.56
N LYS A 339 8.71 -6.58 -4.79
CA LYS A 339 9.41 -5.34 -5.09
C LYS A 339 10.91 -5.55 -5.14
N LEU A 340 11.53 -5.25 -6.28
CA LEU A 340 12.96 -5.23 -6.47
C LEU A 340 13.45 -3.79 -6.48
N THR A 341 14.49 -3.49 -5.73
CA THR A 341 15.11 -2.16 -5.71
C THR A 341 16.59 -2.28 -6.02
N ALA A 342 17.04 -1.55 -7.05
CA ALA A 342 18.43 -1.47 -7.43
C ALA A 342 18.96 -0.05 -7.22
N ARG A 343 20.14 0.08 -6.64
CA ARG A 343 20.92 1.31 -6.45
C ARG A 343 22.29 1.17 -7.10
N PRO A 344 22.38 1.25 -8.45
CA PRO A 344 23.65 1.11 -9.17
C PRO A 344 24.65 2.18 -8.75
N PHE A 345 24.15 3.39 -8.47
CA PHE A 345 24.87 4.54 -7.93
C PHE A 345 24.14 5.11 -6.73
N ASN A 346 24.83 5.85 -5.88
CA ASN A 346 24.25 6.37 -4.63
C ASN A 346 23.17 7.43 -4.84
N ASN A 347 23.19 8.10 -6.00
CA ASN A 347 22.22 9.11 -6.40
C ASN A 347 21.16 8.57 -7.39
N PHE A 348 21.16 7.27 -7.71
CA PHE A 348 20.26 6.66 -8.69
C PHE A 348 19.61 5.40 -8.13
N ARG A 349 18.29 5.39 -8.08
CA ARG A 349 17.48 4.27 -7.61
C ARG A 349 16.46 3.87 -8.67
N VAL A 350 16.36 2.58 -8.90
CA VAL A 350 15.34 1.97 -9.76
C VAL A 350 14.58 0.96 -8.91
N SER A 351 13.27 0.97 -9.01
CA SER A 351 12.44 -0.08 -8.39
C SER A 351 11.44 -0.63 -9.40
N PHE A 352 11.22 -1.94 -9.28
CA PHE A 352 10.17 -2.65 -10.00
C PHE A 352 9.25 -3.28 -8.96
N LEU A 353 7.96 -3.01 -9.07
CA LEU A 353 6.90 -3.58 -8.26
C LEU A 353 5.99 -4.41 -9.16
N TYR A 354 5.69 -5.61 -8.73
CA TYR A 354 4.64 -6.45 -9.28
C TYR A 354 3.68 -6.85 -8.17
N THR A 355 2.37 -6.71 -8.41
CA THR A 355 1.33 -7.25 -7.54
C THR A 355 0.35 -8.08 -8.35
N LEU A 356 -0.10 -9.17 -7.73
CA LEU A 356 -1.16 -10.05 -8.22
C LEU A 356 -2.21 -10.16 -7.10
N ASN A 357 -3.47 -10.00 -7.46
CA ASN A 357 -4.60 -10.35 -6.60
C ASN A 357 -5.55 -11.26 -7.42
N ASP A 358 -5.92 -12.38 -6.83
CA ASP A 358 -6.91 -13.33 -7.40
C ASP A 358 -7.91 -13.65 -6.29
N ASP A 359 -9.11 -13.11 -6.45
CA ASP A 359 -10.20 -13.17 -5.49
C ASP A 359 -11.39 -13.91 -6.07
N LYS A 360 -11.94 -14.81 -5.27
CA LYS A 360 -13.21 -15.47 -5.54
C LYS A 360 -14.06 -15.44 -4.30
N TRP A 361 -15.33 -15.04 -4.43
CA TRP A 361 -16.26 -15.03 -3.29
C TRP A 361 -17.66 -15.41 -3.69
N LYS A 362 -18.46 -15.80 -2.71
CA LYS A 362 -19.90 -16.00 -2.83
C LYS A 362 -20.60 -15.18 -1.76
N ASP A 363 -21.63 -14.43 -2.16
CA ASP A 363 -22.52 -13.72 -1.24
C ASP A 363 -23.73 -14.59 -0.97
N TYR A 364 -23.99 -14.90 0.31
CA TYR A 364 -25.06 -15.82 0.70
C TYR A 364 -26.40 -15.45 0.10
N ASP A 365 -27.01 -16.42 -0.61
CA ASP A 365 -28.39 -16.36 -1.03
C ASP A 365 -29.12 -17.64 -0.62
N HIS A 366 -30.17 -17.49 0.21
CA HIS A 366 -30.96 -18.61 0.72
C HIS A 366 -31.70 -19.40 -0.37
N ALA A 367 -32.00 -18.77 -1.51
CA ALA A 367 -32.66 -19.43 -2.65
C ALA A 367 -31.84 -20.63 -3.18
N PHE A 368 -30.51 -20.56 -3.04
CA PHE A 368 -29.59 -21.62 -3.49
C PHE A 368 -29.26 -22.66 -2.42
N LYS A 369 -29.99 -22.70 -1.29
CA LYS A 369 -29.75 -23.65 -0.20
C LYS A 369 -29.68 -25.11 -0.67
N TYR A 370 -30.47 -25.48 -1.67
CA TYR A 370 -30.53 -26.86 -2.19
C TYR A 370 -29.86 -27.03 -3.57
N ASN A 371 -29.40 -25.96 -4.17
CA ASN A 371 -28.61 -25.94 -5.40
C ASN A 371 -27.42 -24.96 -5.28
N PRO A 372 -26.46 -25.22 -4.39
CA PRO A 372 -25.35 -24.29 -4.08
C PRO A 372 -24.42 -24.04 -5.27
N ASP A 373 -24.33 -24.95 -6.22
CA ASP A 373 -23.52 -24.82 -7.43
C ASP A 373 -24.18 -23.93 -8.50
N GLY A 374 -25.48 -23.69 -8.39
CA GLY A 374 -26.22 -22.76 -9.26
C GLY A 374 -26.06 -21.29 -8.86
N MET A 375 -25.43 -21.02 -7.71
CA MET A 375 -25.18 -19.67 -7.25
C MET A 375 -23.94 -19.09 -7.94
N ALA A 376 -24.05 -17.91 -8.53
CA ALA A 376 -22.93 -17.22 -9.11
C ALA A 376 -21.86 -16.92 -8.05
N ALA A 377 -20.62 -16.88 -8.48
CA ALA A 377 -19.49 -16.42 -7.69
C ALA A 377 -18.92 -15.15 -8.32
N GLY A 378 -18.51 -14.18 -7.48
CA GLY A 378 -17.73 -13.05 -7.91
C GLY A 378 -16.27 -13.45 -8.08
N TYR A 379 -15.64 -12.91 -9.10
CA TYR A 379 -14.23 -13.10 -9.43
C TYR A 379 -13.59 -11.74 -9.67
N ARG A 380 -12.41 -11.55 -9.14
CA ARG A 380 -11.58 -10.38 -9.44
C ARG A 380 -10.13 -10.84 -9.58
N GLU A 381 -9.53 -10.53 -10.72
CA GLU A 381 -8.12 -10.75 -10.99
C GLU A 381 -7.48 -9.41 -11.31
N THR A 382 -6.37 -9.09 -10.68
CA THR A 382 -5.66 -7.84 -10.92
C THR A 382 -4.16 -8.04 -10.93
N ASP A 383 -3.54 -7.62 -12.01
CA ASP A 383 -2.09 -7.53 -12.18
C ASP A 383 -1.65 -6.07 -12.26
N LEU A 384 -0.73 -5.64 -11.41
CA LEU A 384 -0.09 -4.34 -11.50
C LEU A 384 1.42 -4.49 -11.66
N TYR A 385 1.94 -3.90 -12.71
CA TYR A 385 3.36 -3.73 -12.98
C TYR A 385 3.72 -2.27 -12.83
N SER A 386 4.73 -1.97 -12.02
CA SER A 386 5.23 -0.60 -11.85
C SER A 386 6.74 -0.55 -11.92
N PHE A 387 7.23 0.41 -12.66
CA PHE A 387 8.64 0.71 -12.79
C PHE A 387 8.90 2.16 -12.42
N ASN A 388 9.75 2.39 -11.42
CA ASN A 388 10.06 3.71 -10.91
C ASN A 388 11.56 3.97 -10.99
N ILE A 389 11.95 5.09 -11.58
CA ILE A 389 13.31 5.64 -11.60
C ILE A 389 13.32 6.91 -10.78
N ASN A 390 14.23 6.99 -9.83
CA ASN A 390 14.47 8.17 -9.04
C ASN A 390 15.96 8.52 -9.12
N HIS A 391 16.26 9.72 -9.65
CA HIS A 391 17.63 10.16 -9.87
C HIS A 391 17.87 11.58 -9.35
N MET A 392 18.78 11.72 -8.43
CA MET A 392 19.24 12.98 -7.88
C MET A 392 20.43 13.48 -8.69
N LEU A 393 20.23 14.52 -9.50
CA LEU A 393 21.28 15.14 -10.31
C LEU A 393 22.20 16.04 -9.51
N SER A 394 21.65 16.71 -8.47
CA SER A 394 22.36 17.51 -7.49
C SER A 394 21.58 17.52 -6.17
N PRO A 395 22.13 18.04 -5.06
CA PRO A 395 21.40 18.14 -3.78
C PRO A 395 20.07 18.91 -3.87
N SER A 396 19.91 19.77 -4.89
CA SER A 396 18.72 20.59 -5.10
C SER A 396 17.90 20.23 -6.34
N LEU A 397 18.36 19.23 -7.13
CA LEU A 397 17.69 18.86 -8.39
C LEU A 397 17.59 17.34 -8.52
N PHE A 398 16.38 16.85 -8.64
CA PHE A 398 16.08 15.45 -8.92
C PHE A 398 14.96 15.32 -9.92
N TYR A 399 14.83 14.13 -10.50
CA TYR A 399 13.63 13.73 -11.25
C TYR A 399 13.18 12.34 -10.83
N GLU A 400 11.90 12.11 -10.96
CA GLU A 400 11.26 10.83 -10.79
C GLU A 400 10.48 10.49 -12.06
N LEU A 401 10.64 9.24 -12.54
CA LEU A 401 9.87 8.71 -13.66
C LEU A 401 9.16 7.44 -13.18
N LYS A 402 7.83 7.42 -13.32
CA LYS A 402 6.99 6.25 -13.03
C LYS A 402 6.30 5.79 -14.28
N LEU A 403 6.34 4.49 -14.50
CA LEU A 403 5.60 3.79 -15.56
C LEU A 403 4.82 2.67 -14.91
N SER A 404 3.55 2.55 -15.21
CA SER A 404 2.71 1.47 -14.70
C SER A 404 1.81 0.90 -15.78
N TYR A 405 1.50 -0.36 -15.63
CA TYR A 405 0.48 -1.08 -16.38
C TYR A 405 -0.34 -1.89 -15.39
N MET A 406 -1.65 -1.77 -15.46
CA MET A 406 -2.59 -2.52 -14.64
C MET A 406 -3.58 -3.21 -15.56
N ASP A 407 -3.77 -4.51 -15.32
CA ASP A 407 -4.84 -5.31 -15.90
C ASP A 407 -5.78 -5.71 -14.78
N ASN A 408 -7.07 -5.48 -14.97
CA ASN A 408 -8.08 -5.75 -13.96
C ASN A 408 -9.28 -6.42 -14.62
N TYR A 409 -9.57 -7.64 -14.19
CA TYR A 409 -10.73 -8.40 -14.60
C TYR A 409 -11.72 -8.51 -13.43
N TYR A 410 -13.00 -8.33 -13.74
CA TYR A 410 -14.10 -8.58 -12.82
C TYR A 410 -15.17 -9.39 -13.51
N GLY A 411 -15.67 -10.44 -12.85
CA GLY A 411 -16.73 -11.29 -13.36
C GLY A 411 -17.66 -11.75 -12.24
N ASP A 412 -18.92 -11.99 -12.59
CA ASP A 412 -19.93 -12.58 -11.71
C ASP A 412 -20.71 -13.61 -12.52
N TYR A 413 -20.41 -14.89 -12.31
CA TYR A 413 -20.97 -15.96 -13.12
C TYR A 413 -20.96 -17.30 -12.38
N VAL A 414 -21.82 -18.22 -12.86
CA VAL A 414 -21.86 -19.63 -12.41
C VAL A 414 -20.80 -20.45 -13.15
N PHE A 415 -20.65 -20.21 -14.45
CA PHE A 415 -19.70 -20.89 -15.33
C PHE A 415 -18.87 -19.86 -16.08
N GLU A 416 -17.56 -20.09 -16.17
CA GLU A 416 -16.62 -19.22 -16.87
C GLU A 416 -16.80 -19.25 -18.39
N ASP A 417 -17.14 -20.44 -18.93
CA ASP A 417 -17.41 -20.63 -20.36
C ASP A 417 -18.91 -20.86 -20.58
N SER A 418 -19.50 -20.10 -21.49
CA SER A 418 -20.90 -20.23 -21.94
C SER A 418 -21.01 -21.00 -23.25
#